data_b51d04de295f4e1d5329aa2c1c5e9de6
#
_entry.id   b51d04de295f4e1d5329aa2c1c5e9de6
#
_cell.length_a   1.000
_cell.length_b   1.000
_cell.length_c   1.000
_cell.angle_alpha   90.00
_cell.angle_beta   90.00
_cell.angle_gamma   90.00
#
_symmetry.space_group_name_H-M   'P 1'
#
loop_
_entity.id
_entity.type
_entity.pdbx_description
1 polymer ?
#
loop_
_entity_poly.entity_id
_entity_poly.type
_entity_poly.pdbx_seq_one_letter_code
_entity_poly.pdbx_strand_id
1 'polypeptide(L)'
;KGYICIEDNKPDCIAKLKEMVKDIPRIEVAELMTKYPQGGERFLIKAVTDREINSAMLPADAGCVVDNVDTVIAVYEAVILGKPVMDRIVTVTGQGIKNPQNFDVLSGTDMAELIEAAGGLTDNVSKVISGGPMMGFAMYDTHVPCIKTSSACLCLEKDDVADAEQTACINCGRCVGVCPGHVIPARLATFAEHGDMKSFQKFDGMECCECGCCSYICPAKRPLTQM
;
A
#
# COMPACT_ATOMS: atom_id res chain seq x y z
N LYS A 1 -24.14 -4.07 6.04
CA LYS A 1 -23.89 -4.33 4.63
C LYS A 1 -22.39 -4.56 4.44
N GLY A 2 -22.01 -5.55 3.63
CA GLY A 2 -20.63 -5.82 3.24
C GLY A 2 -20.34 -5.28 1.85
N TYR A 3 -19.13 -4.74 1.66
CA TYR A 3 -18.63 -4.29 0.36
C TYR A 3 -17.35 -5.02 0.04
N ILE A 4 -17.27 -5.65 -1.13
CA ILE A 4 -16.03 -6.18 -1.69
C ILE A 4 -15.49 -5.09 -2.61
N CYS A 5 -14.50 -4.36 -2.13
CA CYS A 5 -13.88 -3.25 -2.88
C CYS A 5 -12.77 -3.79 -3.77
N ILE A 6 -12.86 -3.55 -5.06
CA ILE A 6 -11.90 -4.05 -6.04
C ILE A 6 -11.63 -2.98 -7.11
N GLU A 7 -10.38 -2.81 -7.50
CA GLU A 7 -9.99 -1.86 -8.53
C GLU A 7 -10.38 -2.35 -9.93
N ASP A 8 -10.73 -1.39 -10.80
CA ASP A 8 -11.25 -1.61 -12.17
C ASP A 8 -10.25 -2.28 -13.12
N ASN A 9 -8.97 -2.37 -12.73
CA ASN A 9 -7.93 -3.10 -13.48
C ASN A 9 -8.01 -4.64 -13.34
N LYS A 10 -9.04 -5.16 -12.67
CA LYS A 10 -9.26 -6.61 -12.44
C LYS A 10 -10.67 -7.05 -12.93
N PRO A 11 -10.98 -6.86 -14.23
CA PRO A 11 -12.35 -7.07 -14.75
C PRO A 11 -12.85 -8.51 -14.64
N ASP A 12 -11.98 -9.49 -14.76
CA ASP A 12 -12.26 -10.91 -14.59
C ASP A 12 -12.69 -11.25 -13.17
N CYS A 13 -11.96 -10.73 -12.18
CA CYS A 13 -12.29 -10.88 -10.76
C CYS A 13 -13.62 -10.19 -10.42
N ILE A 14 -13.83 -8.97 -10.94
CA ILE A 14 -15.08 -8.22 -10.75
C ILE A 14 -16.27 -9.01 -11.26
N ALA A 15 -16.18 -9.54 -12.49
CA ALA A 15 -17.25 -10.34 -13.09
C ALA A 15 -17.56 -11.59 -12.25
N LYS A 16 -16.53 -12.30 -11.83
CA LYS A 16 -16.67 -13.50 -10.99
C LYS A 16 -17.29 -13.19 -9.62
N LEU A 17 -16.81 -12.14 -8.96
CA LEU A 17 -17.35 -11.73 -7.65
C LEU A 17 -18.81 -11.30 -7.74
N LYS A 18 -19.19 -10.52 -8.74
CA LYS A 18 -20.59 -10.13 -8.98
C LYS A 18 -21.50 -11.34 -9.17
N GLU A 19 -21.04 -12.33 -9.94
CA GLU A 19 -21.81 -13.58 -10.14
C GLU A 19 -21.96 -14.35 -8.81
N MET A 20 -20.89 -14.43 -8.00
CA MET A 20 -20.90 -15.15 -6.72
C MET A 20 -21.81 -14.51 -5.68
N VAL A 21 -21.94 -13.18 -5.67
CA VAL A 21 -22.73 -12.46 -4.65
C VAL A 21 -24.14 -12.06 -5.12
N LYS A 22 -24.53 -12.39 -6.35
CA LYS A 22 -25.81 -11.94 -6.96
C LYS A 22 -27.04 -12.26 -6.10
N ASP A 23 -27.02 -13.38 -5.40
CA ASP A 23 -28.12 -13.84 -4.55
C ASP A 23 -27.91 -13.49 -3.06
N ILE A 24 -26.91 -12.67 -2.73
CA ILE A 24 -26.57 -12.27 -1.37
C ILE A 24 -26.81 -10.76 -1.19
N PRO A 25 -28.04 -10.33 -0.82
CA PRO A 25 -28.42 -8.90 -0.85
C PRO A 25 -27.66 -8.03 0.16
N ARG A 26 -26.94 -8.66 1.10
CA ARG A 26 -26.12 -7.95 2.10
C ARG A 26 -24.69 -7.65 1.63
N ILE A 27 -24.25 -8.23 0.50
CA ILE A 27 -22.92 -8.06 -0.06
C ILE A 27 -23.03 -7.38 -1.42
N GLU A 28 -22.15 -6.42 -1.66
CA GLU A 28 -22.06 -5.67 -2.91
C GLU A 28 -20.61 -5.61 -3.36
N VAL A 29 -20.37 -5.74 -4.67
CA VAL A 29 -19.05 -5.52 -5.26
C VAL A 29 -18.95 -4.05 -5.67
N ALA A 30 -18.08 -3.29 -4.99
CA ALA A 30 -17.79 -1.90 -5.28
C ALA A 30 -16.57 -1.80 -6.19
N GLU A 31 -16.80 -1.40 -7.45
CA GLU A 31 -15.72 -1.13 -8.40
C GLU A 31 -15.11 0.22 -8.10
N LEU A 32 -13.79 0.26 -7.92
CA LEU A 32 -13.04 1.45 -7.60
C LEU A 32 -12.04 1.78 -8.71
N MET A 33 -11.84 3.06 -8.96
CA MET A 33 -10.80 3.50 -9.89
C MET A 33 -9.43 3.03 -9.40
N THR A 34 -8.62 2.48 -10.30
CA THR A 34 -7.22 2.18 -10.01
C THR A 34 -6.44 3.46 -9.78
N LYS A 35 -6.23 3.83 -8.51
CA LYS A 35 -5.53 5.05 -8.11
C LYS A 35 -4.95 4.89 -6.70
N TYR A 36 -3.62 4.89 -6.59
CA TYR A 36 -2.97 4.88 -5.28
C TYR A 36 -3.23 6.21 -4.52
N PRO A 37 -3.55 6.19 -3.22
CA PRO A 37 -3.67 5.07 -2.28
C PRO A 37 -5.13 4.61 -2.03
N GLN A 38 -5.87 4.25 -3.05
CA GLN A 38 -7.28 3.84 -2.99
C GLN A 38 -7.57 2.76 -1.93
N GLY A 39 -6.59 1.86 -1.66
CA GLY A 39 -6.71 0.81 -0.65
C GLY A 39 -6.59 1.27 0.80
N GLY A 40 -6.24 2.54 1.05
CA GLY A 40 -6.17 3.08 2.40
C GLY A 40 -7.55 3.18 3.05
N GLU A 41 -7.68 2.79 4.33
CA GLU A 41 -8.96 2.70 5.04
C GLU A 41 -9.83 3.96 4.92
N ARG A 42 -9.24 5.13 5.14
CA ARG A 42 -9.95 6.42 5.06
C ARG A 42 -10.53 6.67 3.66
N PHE A 43 -9.78 6.34 2.62
CA PHE A 43 -10.18 6.55 1.23
C PHE A 43 -11.26 5.56 0.82
N LEU A 44 -11.15 4.28 1.26
CA LEU A 44 -12.19 3.27 1.03
C LEU A 44 -13.50 3.64 1.71
N ILE A 45 -13.46 4.07 2.98
CA ILE A 45 -14.66 4.50 3.73
C ILE A 45 -15.34 5.64 2.98
N LYS A 46 -14.57 6.68 2.59
CA LYS A 46 -15.13 7.82 1.84
C LYS A 46 -15.71 7.39 0.50
N ALA A 47 -14.98 6.59 -0.28
CA ALA A 47 -15.41 6.17 -1.62
C ALA A 47 -16.69 5.35 -1.62
N VAL A 48 -16.90 4.50 -0.60
CA VAL A 48 -18.00 3.52 -0.57
C VAL A 48 -19.18 3.99 0.26
N THR A 49 -18.94 4.78 1.30
CA THR A 49 -19.99 5.17 2.26
C THR A 49 -20.26 6.67 2.33
N ASP A 50 -19.43 7.48 1.65
CA ASP A 50 -19.40 8.95 1.72
C ASP A 50 -19.18 9.51 3.14
N ARG A 51 -18.71 8.66 4.08
CA ARG A 51 -18.32 9.07 5.42
C ARG A 51 -16.85 9.47 5.44
N GLU A 52 -16.48 10.36 6.34
CA GLU A 52 -15.10 10.83 6.50
C GLU A 52 -14.60 10.54 7.90
N ILE A 53 -13.34 10.16 8.00
CA ILE A 53 -12.60 10.03 9.25
C ILE A 53 -11.27 10.79 9.12
N ASN A 54 -10.88 11.46 10.22
CA ASN A 54 -9.59 12.15 10.32
C ASN A 54 -8.51 11.26 10.95
N SER A 55 -7.31 11.79 11.14
CA SER A 55 -6.17 11.06 11.69
C SER A 55 -6.36 10.57 13.14
N ALA A 56 -7.26 11.20 13.90
CA ALA A 56 -7.56 10.81 15.29
C ALA A 56 -8.69 9.79 15.41
N MET A 57 -9.39 9.48 14.31
CA MET A 57 -10.55 8.58 14.28
C MET A 57 -10.14 7.19 13.75
N LEU A 58 -10.85 6.20 14.23
CA LEU A 58 -10.80 4.82 13.72
C LEU A 58 -11.97 4.56 12.75
N PRO A 59 -11.87 3.57 11.85
CA PRO A 59 -12.98 3.15 11.00
C PRO A 59 -14.28 2.90 11.78
N ALA A 60 -14.17 2.37 13.00
CA ALA A 60 -15.29 2.11 13.90
C ALA A 60 -16.07 3.38 14.28
N ASP A 61 -15.42 4.54 14.37
CA ASP A 61 -16.08 5.81 14.67
C ASP A 61 -17.02 6.24 13.53
N ALA A 62 -16.71 5.81 12.31
CA ALA A 62 -17.61 5.94 11.15
C ALA A 62 -18.58 4.77 11.02
N GLY A 63 -18.63 3.83 11.98
CA GLY A 63 -19.45 2.62 11.91
C GLY A 63 -19.01 1.65 10.81
N CYS A 64 -17.71 1.61 10.50
CA CYS A 64 -17.10 0.77 9.47
C CYS A 64 -16.05 -0.16 10.07
N VAL A 65 -15.85 -1.30 9.42
CA VAL A 65 -14.69 -2.18 9.59
C VAL A 65 -14.08 -2.35 8.21
N VAL A 66 -12.78 -2.17 8.09
CA VAL A 66 -12.03 -2.32 6.84
C VAL A 66 -10.95 -3.37 7.05
N ASP A 67 -10.97 -4.40 6.23
CA ASP A 67 -10.00 -5.49 6.29
C ASP A 67 -9.51 -5.86 4.88
N ASN A 68 -8.28 -6.34 4.82
CA ASN A 68 -7.75 -6.98 3.63
C ASN A 68 -8.50 -8.30 3.38
N VAL A 69 -8.69 -8.68 2.12
CA VAL A 69 -9.40 -9.91 1.74
C VAL A 69 -8.75 -11.17 2.33
N ASP A 70 -7.42 -11.24 2.37
CA ASP A 70 -6.70 -12.35 3.01
C ASP A 70 -6.97 -12.43 4.52
N THR A 71 -7.11 -11.27 5.18
CA THR A 71 -7.48 -11.22 6.60
C THR A 71 -8.88 -11.79 6.82
N VAL A 72 -9.84 -11.44 5.96
CA VAL A 72 -11.20 -11.98 6.04
C VAL A 72 -11.21 -13.50 5.83
N ILE A 73 -10.44 -14.01 4.86
CA ILE A 73 -10.28 -15.45 4.63
C ILE A 73 -9.67 -16.12 5.85
N ALA A 74 -8.59 -15.56 6.39
CA ALA A 74 -7.91 -16.11 7.58
C ALA A 74 -8.83 -16.12 8.82
N VAL A 75 -9.68 -15.10 8.99
CA VAL A 75 -10.69 -15.08 10.06
C VAL A 75 -11.71 -16.22 9.86
N TYR A 76 -12.19 -16.43 8.65
CA TYR A 76 -13.09 -17.54 8.35
C TYR A 76 -12.42 -18.89 8.65
N GLU A 77 -11.21 -19.10 8.19
CA GLU A 77 -10.46 -20.35 8.43
C GLU A 77 -10.24 -20.59 9.92
N ALA A 78 -9.86 -19.56 10.67
CA ALA A 78 -9.61 -19.68 12.10
C ALA A 78 -10.89 -19.96 12.90
N VAL A 79 -11.97 -19.23 12.61
CA VAL A 79 -13.20 -19.30 13.42
C VAL A 79 -14.08 -20.49 13.02
N ILE A 80 -14.19 -20.78 11.73
CA ILE A 80 -15.10 -21.83 11.23
C ILE A 80 -14.38 -23.16 11.07
N LEU A 81 -13.15 -23.16 10.56
CA LEU A 81 -12.39 -24.39 10.26
C LEU A 81 -11.40 -24.76 11.36
N GLY A 82 -11.17 -23.89 12.36
CA GLY A 82 -10.16 -24.10 13.41
C GLY A 82 -8.71 -24.08 12.88
N LYS A 83 -8.46 -23.56 11.68
CA LYS A 83 -7.14 -23.49 11.04
C LYS A 83 -6.46 -22.17 11.43
N PRO A 84 -5.33 -22.17 12.15
CA PRO A 84 -4.57 -20.96 12.42
C PRO A 84 -3.90 -20.44 11.13
N VAL A 85 -3.52 -19.15 11.09
CA VAL A 85 -2.76 -18.56 9.98
C VAL A 85 -1.36 -19.16 9.94
N MET A 86 -1.11 -20.05 8.97
CA MET A 86 0.15 -20.73 8.77
C MET A 86 0.77 -20.42 7.41
N ASP A 87 -0.05 -19.99 6.46
CA ASP A 87 0.30 -19.72 5.06
C ASP A 87 -0.21 -18.34 4.64
N ARG A 88 0.38 -17.77 3.60
CA ARG A 88 0.02 -16.50 3.00
C ARG A 88 0.31 -16.50 1.51
N ILE A 89 -0.51 -15.79 0.74
CA ILE A 89 -0.18 -15.49 -0.66
C ILE A 89 0.83 -14.34 -0.68
N VAL A 90 2.01 -14.62 -1.23
CA VAL A 90 3.08 -13.63 -1.41
C VAL A 90 3.33 -13.42 -2.90
N THR A 91 3.26 -12.18 -3.34
CA THR A 91 3.54 -11.77 -4.72
C THR A 91 5.03 -11.46 -4.88
N VAL A 92 5.74 -12.21 -5.72
CA VAL A 92 7.11 -11.88 -6.11
C VAL A 92 7.06 -11.19 -7.47
N THR A 93 7.53 -9.94 -7.57
CA THR A 93 7.36 -9.11 -8.77
C THR A 93 8.44 -8.02 -8.90
N GLY A 94 8.39 -7.26 -9.99
CA GLY A 94 9.31 -6.17 -10.31
C GLY A 94 10.17 -6.49 -11.52
N GLN A 95 10.88 -5.48 -12.05
CA GLN A 95 11.76 -5.67 -13.20
C GLN A 95 12.98 -6.53 -12.86
N GLY A 96 13.36 -6.56 -11.59
CA GLY A 96 14.52 -7.30 -11.09
C GLY A 96 14.28 -8.79 -10.82
N ILE A 97 13.12 -9.35 -11.18
CA ILE A 97 12.82 -10.78 -11.06
C ILE A 97 12.49 -11.38 -12.42
N LYS A 98 12.98 -12.60 -12.70
CA LYS A 98 12.83 -13.22 -14.03
C LYS A 98 11.41 -13.68 -14.34
N ASN A 99 10.72 -14.29 -13.38
CA ASN A 99 9.39 -14.85 -13.57
C ASN A 99 8.43 -14.37 -12.48
N PRO A 100 7.82 -13.16 -12.60
CA PRO A 100 6.88 -12.63 -11.61
C PRO A 100 5.68 -13.57 -11.44
N GLN A 101 5.36 -13.91 -10.17
CA GLN A 101 4.22 -14.79 -9.86
C GLN A 101 3.81 -14.69 -8.38
N ASN A 102 2.68 -15.30 -8.05
CA ASN A 102 2.19 -15.45 -6.69
C ASN A 102 2.54 -16.84 -6.15
N PHE A 103 2.91 -16.89 -4.88
CA PHE A 103 3.20 -18.12 -4.17
C PHE A 103 2.28 -18.26 -2.96
N ASP A 104 1.83 -19.47 -2.68
CA ASP A 104 1.26 -19.84 -1.39
C ASP A 104 2.41 -20.29 -0.48
N VAL A 105 2.66 -19.51 0.58
CA VAL A 105 3.92 -19.56 1.34
C VAL A 105 3.64 -19.84 2.80
N LEU A 106 4.28 -20.87 3.35
CA LEU A 106 4.28 -21.12 4.79
C LEU A 106 5.04 -20.02 5.54
N SER A 107 4.53 -19.63 6.69
CA SER A 107 5.26 -18.73 7.60
C SER A 107 6.59 -19.35 8.00
N GLY A 108 7.68 -18.60 7.83
CA GLY A 108 9.05 -19.07 8.09
C GLY A 108 9.84 -19.45 6.83
N THR A 109 9.20 -19.58 5.67
CA THR A 109 9.90 -19.78 4.38
C THR A 109 10.84 -18.61 4.10
N ASP A 110 12.06 -18.90 3.69
CA ASP A 110 13.05 -17.88 3.34
C ASP A 110 12.63 -17.11 2.08
N MET A 111 12.73 -15.79 2.11
CA MET A 111 12.42 -14.95 0.96
C MET A 111 13.34 -15.25 -0.23
N ALA A 112 14.60 -15.66 0.02
CA ALA A 112 15.53 -16.08 -1.02
C ALA A 112 15.02 -17.31 -1.77
N GLU A 113 14.36 -18.26 -1.10
CA GLU A 113 13.76 -19.43 -1.77
C GLU A 113 12.64 -19.02 -2.73
N LEU A 114 11.83 -18.01 -2.37
CA LEU A 114 10.79 -17.50 -3.26
C LEU A 114 11.36 -16.79 -4.48
N ILE A 115 12.44 -16.04 -4.28
CA ILE A 115 13.17 -15.38 -5.37
C ILE A 115 13.75 -16.44 -6.32
N GLU A 116 14.34 -17.49 -5.79
CA GLU A 116 14.88 -18.62 -6.60
C GLU A 116 13.76 -19.34 -7.35
N ALA A 117 12.66 -19.66 -6.70
CA ALA A 117 11.48 -20.27 -7.31
C ALA A 117 10.86 -19.39 -8.41
N ALA A 118 10.99 -18.07 -8.30
CA ALA A 118 10.62 -17.11 -9.34
C ALA A 118 11.69 -16.95 -10.45
N GLY A 119 12.64 -17.87 -10.54
CA GLY A 119 13.68 -17.90 -11.58
C GLY A 119 14.93 -17.09 -11.24
N GLY A 120 15.01 -16.54 -10.06
CA GLY A 120 16.13 -15.72 -9.56
C GLY A 120 16.06 -14.26 -9.98
N LEU A 121 16.93 -13.46 -9.38
CA LEU A 121 17.09 -12.05 -9.71
C LEU A 121 17.72 -11.86 -11.09
N THR A 122 17.46 -10.72 -11.72
CA THR A 122 18.21 -10.26 -12.90
C THR A 122 19.57 -9.70 -12.48
N ASP A 123 20.48 -9.52 -13.45
CA ASP A 123 21.84 -9.04 -13.17
C ASP A 123 21.89 -7.55 -12.71
N ASN A 124 20.79 -6.82 -12.92
CA ASN A 124 20.72 -5.38 -12.69
C ASN A 124 19.92 -4.99 -11.45
N VAL A 125 19.58 -5.94 -10.58
CA VAL A 125 18.83 -5.62 -9.35
C VAL A 125 19.57 -4.63 -8.48
N SER A 126 18.91 -3.52 -8.17
CA SER A 126 19.44 -2.49 -7.27
C SER A 126 18.81 -2.53 -5.87
N LYS A 127 17.56 -3.03 -5.77
CA LYS A 127 16.81 -3.01 -4.51
C LYS A 127 15.79 -4.13 -4.46
N VAL A 128 15.69 -4.79 -3.29
CA VAL A 128 14.63 -5.74 -2.96
C VAL A 128 13.84 -5.18 -1.78
N ILE A 129 12.52 -5.15 -1.92
CA ILE A 129 11.59 -4.56 -0.95
C ILE A 129 10.65 -5.65 -0.44
N SER A 130 10.56 -5.81 0.87
CA SER A 130 9.52 -6.60 1.52
C SER A 130 8.26 -5.75 1.66
N GLY A 131 7.20 -6.12 0.94
CA GLY A 131 5.95 -5.36 0.85
C GLY A 131 5.80 -4.60 -0.46
N GLY A 132 4.86 -3.66 -0.49
CA GLY A 132 4.58 -2.83 -1.67
C GLY A 132 5.58 -1.69 -1.87
N PRO A 133 5.55 -1.02 -3.04
CA PRO A 133 6.54 -0.02 -3.40
C PRO A 133 6.54 1.23 -2.50
N MET A 134 5.42 1.52 -1.82
CA MET A 134 5.27 2.74 -1.02
C MET A 134 5.33 2.47 0.49
N MET A 135 4.79 1.33 0.95
CA MET A 135 4.72 0.97 2.37
C MET A 135 5.70 -0.13 2.78
N GLY A 136 6.37 -0.76 1.81
CA GLY A 136 7.38 -1.78 2.06
C GLY A 136 8.71 -1.18 2.52
N PHE A 137 9.57 -2.01 3.05
CA PHE A 137 10.93 -1.63 3.46
C PHE A 137 11.97 -2.37 2.63
N ALA A 138 13.05 -1.64 2.29
CA ALA A 138 14.17 -2.21 1.56
C ALA A 138 14.92 -3.22 2.45
N MET A 139 15.17 -4.40 1.91
CA MET A 139 15.93 -5.45 2.59
C MET A 139 17.42 -5.32 2.27
N TYR A 140 18.25 -5.47 3.27
CA TYR A 140 19.72 -5.55 3.12
C TYR A 140 20.20 -6.99 2.84
N ASP A 141 19.34 -7.97 3.17
CA ASP A 141 19.57 -9.39 2.96
C ASP A 141 18.25 -10.05 2.55
N THR A 142 18.30 -11.00 1.65
CA THR A 142 17.14 -11.78 1.20
C THR A 142 16.90 -13.03 2.05
N HIS A 143 17.87 -13.42 2.88
CA HIS A 143 17.74 -14.54 3.83
C HIS A 143 16.95 -14.11 5.08
N VAL A 144 15.69 -13.74 4.86
CA VAL A 144 14.75 -13.38 5.92
C VAL A 144 13.46 -14.18 5.76
N PRO A 145 12.85 -14.62 6.87
CA PRO A 145 11.66 -15.45 6.79
C PRO A 145 10.43 -14.64 6.36
N CYS A 146 9.57 -15.25 5.57
CA CYS A 146 8.20 -14.80 5.38
C CYS A 146 7.45 -14.90 6.70
N ILE A 147 6.72 -13.85 7.06
CA ILE A 147 5.92 -13.76 8.28
C ILE A 147 4.44 -13.63 7.94
N LYS A 148 3.57 -13.74 8.93
CA LYS A 148 2.10 -13.68 8.76
C LYS A 148 1.60 -12.40 8.08
N THR A 149 2.39 -11.32 8.07
CA THR A 149 2.07 -10.05 7.41
C THR A 149 2.78 -9.86 6.07
N SER A 150 3.59 -10.83 5.63
CA SER A 150 4.25 -10.76 4.32
C SER A 150 3.20 -10.81 3.20
N SER A 151 3.28 -9.89 2.25
CA SER A 151 2.34 -9.78 1.13
C SER A 151 3.03 -9.73 -0.23
N ALA A 152 4.25 -9.20 -0.29
CA ALA A 152 4.99 -9.08 -1.54
C ALA A 152 6.51 -9.05 -1.32
N CYS A 153 7.23 -9.45 -2.36
CA CYS A 153 8.66 -9.23 -2.56
C CYS A 153 8.81 -8.49 -3.89
N LEU A 154 9.18 -7.21 -3.82
CA LEU A 154 9.34 -6.36 -5.00
C LEU A 154 10.83 -6.17 -5.31
N CYS A 155 11.26 -6.66 -6.49
CA CYS A 155 12.63 -6.58 -6.96
C CYS A 155 12.76 -5.48 -8.02
N LEU A 156 13.52 -4.43 -7.73
CA LEU A 156 13.70 -3.29 -8.61
C LEU A 156 15.10 -3.28 -9.23
N GLU A 157 15.19 -3.00 -10.53
CA GLU A 157 16.47 -2.77 -11.21
C GLU A 157 16.96 -1.34 -10.99
N LYS A 158 16.05 -0.39 -10.81
CA LYS A 158 16.35 1.03 -10.68
C LYS A 158 15.41 1.73 -9.73
N ASP A 159 15.94 2.64 -8.94
CA ASP A 159 15.16 3.54 -8.10
C ASP A 159 15.41 5.00 -8.50
N ASP A 160 14.72 5.45 -9.54
CA ASP A 160 14.84 6.82 -10.09
C ASP A 160 14.58 7.94 -9.07
N VAL A 161 13.94 7.63 -7.94
CA VAL A 161 13.68 8.61 -6.90
C VAL A 161 14.83 8.69 -5.91
N ALA A 162 15.36 7.53 -5.48
CA ALA A 162 16.49 7.49 -4.54
C ALA A 162 17.80 7.93 -5.20
N ASP A 163 17.98 7.63 -6.48
CA ASP A 163 19.21 7.94 -7.22
C ASP A 163 19.27 9.40 -7.70
N ALA A 164 18.18 10.14 -7.60
CA ALA A 164 18.12 11.51 -8.09
C ALA A 164 18.61 12.53 -7.06
N GLU A 165 19.45 13.45 -7.52
CA GLU A 165 19.89 14.58 -6.71
C GLU A 165 18.73 15.54 -6.41
N GLN A 166 18.50 15.84 -5.13
CA GLN A 166 17.46 16.76 -4.71
C GLN A 166 17.90 18.22 -4.88
N THR A 167 16.94 19.06 -5.29
CA THR A 167 17.14 20.49 -5.47
C THR A 167 16.16 21.30 -4.63
N ALA A 168 16.35 22.63 -4.58
CA ALA A 168 15.44 23.52 -3.88
C ALA A 168 14.03 23.48 -4.45
N CYS A 169 13.03 23.70 -3.58
CA CYS A 169 11.63 23.73 -3.99
C CYS A 169 11.39 24.88 -5.00
N ILE A 170 10.80 24.53 -6.15
CA ILE A 170 10.43 25.51 -7.21
C ILE A 170 9.02 26.04 -7.08
N ASN A 171 8.30 25.73 -6.00
CA ASN A 171 6.92 26.17 -5.71
C ASN A 171 5.89 25.84 -6.81
N CYS A 172 6.03 24.73 -7.51
CA CYS A 172 5.15 24.34 -8.63
C CYS A 172 3.76 23.83 -8.21
N GLY A 173 3.54 23.49 -6.93
CA GLY A 173 2.25 23.02 -6.40
C GLY A 173 1.87 21.59 -6.74
N ARG A 174 2.66 20.83 -7.50
CA ARG A 174 2.31 19.45 -7.91
C ARG A 174 2.06 18.53 -6.72
N CYS A 175 2.82 18.66 -5.64
CA CYS A 175 2.65 17.89 -4.41
C CYS A 175 1.29 18.12 -3.74
N VAL A 176 0.74 19.33 -3.83
CA VAL A 176 -0.60 19.67 -3.32
C VAL A 176 -1.67 18.98 -4.19
N GLY A 177 -1.53 19.06 -5.52
CA GLY A 177 -2.51 18.49 -6.45
C GLY A 177 -2.66 16.97 -6.38
N VAL A 178 -1.64 16.24 -5.87
CA VAL A 178 -1.68 14.77 -5.74
C VAL A 178 -1.91 14.31 -4.31
N CYS A 179 -1.98 15.22 -3.34
CA CYS A 179 -2.12 14.85 -1.94
C CYS A 179 -3.53 14.33 -1.63
N PRO A 180 -3.70 13.05 -1.26
CA PRO A 180 -5.01 12.50 -0.94
C PRO A 180 -5.56 12.99 0.40
N GLY A 181 -4.68 13.46 1.30
CA GLY A 181 -5.05 14.09 2.58
C GLY A 181 -5.31 15.60 2.47
N HIS A 182 -5.22 16.18 1.24
CA HIS A 182 -5.45 17.61 0.97
C HIS A 182 -4.64 18.59 1.81
N VAL A 183 -3.47 18.15 2.29
CA VAL A 183 -2.50 19.01 3.00
C VAL A 183 -1.57 19.73 2.00
N ILE A 184 -0.68 20.58 2.51
CA ILE A 184 0.32 21.29 1.70
C ILE A 184 1.72 20.69 1.96
N PRO A 185 2.13 19.60 1.28
CA PRO A 185 3.32 18.82 1.65
C PRO A 185 4.61 19.66 1.69
N ALA A 186 4.83 20.53 0.70
CA ALA A 186 6.03 21.36 0.67
C ALA A 186 6.15 22.31 1.87
N ARG A 187 5.03 22.78 2.40
CA ARG A 187 5.00 23.65 3.55
C ARG A 187 5.20 22.87 4.86
N LEU A 188 4.56 21.70 4.95
CA LEU A 188 4.75 20.80 6.07
C LEU A 188 6.19 20.34 6.20
N ALA A 189 6.83 19.98 5.09
CA ALA A 189 8.24 19.63 5.04
C ALA A 189 9.12 20.79 5.57
N THR A 190 8.83 22.04 5.20
CA THR A 190 9.56 23.20 5.71
C THR A 190 9.40 23.35 7.23
N PHE A 191 8.20 23.13 7.77
CA PHE A 191 8.00 23.18 9.22
C PHE A 191 8.78 22.06 9.94
N ALA A 192 8.75 20.84 9.38
CA ALA A 192 9.48 19.71 9.92
C ALA A 192 11.00 19.95 9.91
N GLU A 193 11.57 20.43 8.79
CA GLU A 193 12.98 20.79 8.64
C GLU A 193 13.46 21.81 9.72
N HIS A 194 12.58 22.70 10.14
CA HIS A 194 12.89 23.72 11.16
C HIS A 194 12.43 23.33 12.58
N GLY A 195 11.86 22.15 12.77
CA GLY A 195 11.34 21.70 14.07
C GLY A 195 10.12 22.48 14.57
N ASP A 196 9.42 23.18 13.67
CA ASP A 196 8.23 23.96 14.02
C ASP A 196 6.97 23.08 14.05
N MET A 197 6.90 22.24 15.08
CA MET A 197 5.76 21.32 15.29
C MET A 197 4.43 22.03 15.53
N LYS A 198 4.45 23.27 16.04
CA LYS A 198 3.22 24.03 16.24
C LYS A 198 2.60 24.44 14.91
N SER A 199 3.41 24.96 14.00
CA SER A 199 2.94 25.28 12.65
C SER A 199 2.59 24.02 11.87
N PHE A 200 3.36 22.93 12.00
CA PHE A 200 3.05 21.64 11.38
C PHE A 200 1.63 21.17 11.75
N GLN A 201 1.30 21.15 13.04
CA GLN A 201 -0.05 20.77 13.52
C GLN A 201 -1.13 21.75 13.05
N LYS A 202 -0.85 23.06 13.13
CA LYS A 202 -1.80 24.13 12.73
C LYS A 202 -2.17 24.05 11.24
N PHE A 203 -1.29 23.53 10.40
CA PHE A 203 -1.51 23.35 8.97
C PHE A 203 -1.88 21.89 8.60
N ASP A 204 -2.55 21.21 9.52
CA ASP A 204 -3.11 19.88 9.35
C ASP A 204 -2.06 18.81 8.99
N GLY A 205 -0.80 18.97 9.47
CA GLY A 205 0.26 18.02 9.20
C GLY A 205 -0.05 16.61 9.71
N MET A 206 -0.85 16.49 10.77
CA MET A 206 -1.27 15.19 11.32
C MET A 206 -2.24 14.43 10.39
N GLU A 207 -2.85 15.09 9.41
CA GLU A 207 -3.68 14.45 8.39
C GLU A 207 -2.86 13.77 7.27
N CYS A 208 -1.53 13.93 7.28
CA CYS A 208 -0.65 13.23 6.36
C CYS A 208 -0.73 11.71 6.61
N CYS A 209 -1.06 10.95 5.56
CA CYS A 209 -1.11 9.49 5.61
C CYS A 209 0.20 8.83 5.11
N GLU A 210 1.27 9.60 4.97
CA GLU A 210 2.63 9.14 4.58
C GLU A 210 2.67 8.31 3.28
N CYS A 211 1.73 8.55 2.37
CA CYS A 211 1.59 7.77 1.13
C CYS A 211 2.72 7.95 0.11
N GLY A 212 3.56 8.98 0.24
CA GLY A 212 4.69 9.23 -0.66
C GLY A 212 4.35 9.87 -2.02
N CYS A 213 3.08 10.06 -2.38
CA CYS A 213 2.67 10.64 -3.67
C CYS A 213 3.33 12.01 -3.93
N CYS A 214 3.49 12.83 -2.89
CA CYS A 214 4.12 14.15 -2.99
C CYS A 214 5.62 14.06 -3.31
N SER A 215 6.34 13.11 -2.71
CA SER A 215 7.76 12.87 -3.00
C SER A 215 7.94 12.36 -4.43
N TYR A 216 7.11 11.40 -4.84
CA TYR A 216 7.16 10.80 -6.17
C TYR A 216 6.97 11.84 -7.29
N ILE A 217 5.94 12.70 -7.17
CA ILE A 217 5.62 13.70 -8.22
C ILE A 217 6.56 14.91 -8.21
N CYS A 218 7.39 15.08 -7.18
CA CYS A 218 8.22 16.27 -7.01
C CYS A 218 9.29 16.38 -8.10
N PRO A 219 9.28 17.43 -8.95
CA PRO A 219 10.31 17.60 -9.98
C PRO A 219 11.67 17.98 -9.39
N ALA A 220 11.69 18.55 -8.18
CA ALA A 220 12.90 18.86 -7.42
C ALA A 220 13.41 17.67 -6.57
N LYS A 221 12.78 16.49 -6.72
CA LYS A 221 13.15 15.23 -6.05
C LYS A 221 13.29 15.35 -4.51
N ARG A 222 12.48 16.21 -3.90
CA ARG A 222 12.51 16.37 -2.44
C ARG A 222 11.81 15.19 -1.75
N PRO A 223 12.41 14.60 -0.71
CA PRO A 223 11.84 13.50 0.06
C PRO A 223 10.79 13.99 1.06
N LEU A 224 9.71 14.62 0.56
CA LEU A 224 8.71 15.35 1.35
C LEU A 224 8.01 14.49 2.42
N THR A 225 8.00 13.16 2.26
CA THR A 225 7.36 12.24 3.20
C THR A 225 8.31 11.81 4.32
N GLN A 226 9.62 11.83 4.07
CA GLN A 226 10.64 11.43 5.04
C GLN A 226 11.14 12.57 5.93
N MET A 227 10.74 13.79 5.66
CA MET A 227 11.02 14.98 6.46
C MET A 227 10.08 15.08 7.65
#